data_2fe61eae1ac02f0ca386c2888561bd0b
#
_entry.id   2fe61eae1ac02f0ca386c2888561bd0b
#
_cell.length_a   1.000
_cell.length_b   1.000
_cell.length_c   1.000
_cell.angle_alpha   90.00
_cell.angle_beta   90.00
_cell.angle_gamma   90.00
#
_symmetry.space_group_name_H-M   'P 1'
#
loop_
_entity.id
_entity.type
_entity.pdbx_description
1 polymer ?
#
loop_
_entity_poly.entity_id
_entity_poly.type
_entity_poly.pdbx_seq_one_letter_code
_entity_poly.pdbx_strand_id
1 'polypeptide(L)'
;NQEKEAYRVCHSSISGASEQYAKRLQRRIWKDFLYRQRRWMSSPGGELRVTKDPVRDLGMEYHYEEFDGWMREWYVYIPQSVQHNPNKKVPLVLAMHGYTCTGEIYAGNSGWYDVAEKHGFIVVFPSALHAKVNMPEQGLMPDWAPLNAWNVFLEDDRPDELKFFSFLLDKMIAEYPVDAHRV
;
A
#
# COMPACT_ATOMS: atom_id res chain seq x y z
N ASN A 1 -12.98 12.85 17.11
CA ASN A 1 -12.81 11.84 18.19
C ASN A 1 -12.40 10.47 17.65
N GLN A 2 -12.97 9.99 16.57
CA GLN A 2 -12.59 8.70 15.95
C GLN A 2 -11.19 8.73 15.29
N GLU A 3 -10.78 9.86 14.76
CA GLU A 3 -9.45 10.04 14.14
C GLU A 3 -8.32 10.02 15.18
N LYS A 4 -8.52 10.65 16.34
CA LYS A 4 -7.58 10.56 17.46
C LYS A 4 -7.47 9.15 18.03
N GLU A 5 -8.55 8.38 17.93
CA GLU A 5 -8.59 6.99 18.40
C GLU A 5 -7.88 6.05 17.42
N ALA A 6 -8.06 6.25 16.12
CA ALA A 6 -7.31 5.54 15.08
C ALA A 6 -5.79 5.81 15.18
N TYR A 7 -5.41 7.06 15.39
CA TYR A 7 -4.01 7.45 15.57
C TYR A 7 -3.41 6.86 16.88
N ARG A 8 -4.17 6.86 17.98
CA ARG A 8 -3.75 6.23 19.25
C ARG A 8 -3.60 4.72 19.13
N VAL A 9 -4.48 4.04 18.38
CA VAL A 9 -4.40 2.59 18.18
C VAL A 9 -3.16 2.22 17.36
N CYS A 10 -2.72 3.08 16.45
CA CYS A 10 -1.46 2.89 15.71
C CYS A 10 -0.20 3.08 16.60
N HIS A 11 -0.29 3.82 17.71
CA HIS A 11 0.85 4.17 18.55
C HIS A 11 0.88 3.53 19.95
N SER A 12 -0.16 2.80 20.34
CA SER A 12 -0.18 2.16 21.67
C SER A 12 0.33 0.73 21.59
N SER A 13 1.41 0.44 22.29
CA SER A 13 1.82 -0.92 22.64
C SER A 13 0.73 -1.57 23.50
N ILE A 14 -0.08 -2.42 22.89
CA ILE A 14 -1.21 -3.08 23.56
C ILE A 14 -0.82 -4.50 23.91
N SER A 15 -0.96 -4.88 25.16
CA SER A 15 -0.62 -6.20 25.68
C SER A 15 -1.69 -7.27 25.41
N GLY A 16 -1.27 -8.42 24.92
CA GLY A 16 -2.02 -9.69 24.99
C GLY A 16 -3.31 -9.77 24.17
N ALA A 17 -4.44 -10.10 24.80
CA ALA A 17 -5.75 -10.30 24.13
C ALA A 17 -6.25 -9.08 23.34
N SER A 18 -5.69 -7.91 23.62
CA SER A 18 -5.94 -6.66 22.91
C SER A 18 -5.27 -6.59 21.54
N GLU A 19 -4.20 -7.35 21.28
CA GLU A 19 -3.47 -7.29 20.00
C GLU A 19 -4.32 -7.81 18.83
N GLN A 20 -5.02 -8.93 19.00
CA GLN A 20 -5.95 -9.42 17.97
C GLN A 20 -7.13 -8.48 17.75
N TYR A 21 -7.62 -7.85 18.81
CA TYR A 21 -8.66 -6.85 18.72
C TYR A 21 -8.15 -5.59 18.01
N ALA A 22 -6.97 -5.11 18.36
CA ALA A 22 -6.32 -3.98 17.71
C ALA A 22 -6.09 -4.25 16.22
N LYS A 23 -5.58 -5.43 15.86
CA LYS A 23 -5.41 -5.84 14.44
C LYS A 23 -6.75 -5.90 13.69
N ARG A 24 -7.83 -6.38 14.33
CA ARG A 24 -9.18 -6.39 13.73
C ARG A 24 -9.76 -4.98 13.58
N LEU A 25 -9.60 -4.13 14.59
CA LEU A 25 -10.06 -2.75 14.58
C LEU A 25 -9.31 -1.95 13.51
N GLN A 26 -8.00 -2.10 13.45
CA GLN A 26 -7.15 -1.46 12.46
C GLN A 26 -7.50 -1.88 11.02
N ARG A 27 -7.76 -3.20 10.79
CA ARG A 27 -8.27 -3.70 9.50
C ARG A 27 -9.62 -3.09 9.14
N ARG A 28 -10.51 -2.92 10.11
CA ARG A 28 -11.83 -2.33 9.90
C ARG A 28 -11.73 -0.84 9.59
N ILE A 29 -10.94 -0.10 10.36
CA ILE A 29 -10.67 1.33 10.14
C ILE A 29 -10.03 1.53 8.76
N TRP A 30 -9.05 0.69 8.41
CA TRP A 30 -8.38 0.73 7.13
C TRP A 30 -9.33 0.44 5.95
N LYS A 31 -10.20 -0.55 6.07
CA LYS A 31 -11.22 -0.83 5.06
C LYS A 31 -12.23 0.30 4.91
N ASP A 32 -12.69 0.88 6.02
CA ASP A 32 -13.60 2.02 6.01
C ASP A 32 -12.92 3.26 5.40
N PHE A 33 -11.63 3.42 5.68
CA PHE A 33 -10.81 4.47 5.11
C PHE A 33 -10.66 4.32 3.59
N LEU A 34 -10.26 3.15 3.11
CA LEU A 34 -10.15 2.85 1.68
C LEU A 34 -11.50 3.03 0.96
N TYR A 35 -12.60 2.61 1.58
CA TYR A 35 -13.94 2.81 1.05
C TYR A 35 -14.30 4.30 0.92
N ARG A 36 -13.94 5.12 1.90
CA ARG A 36 -14.16 6.57 1.88
C ARG A 36 -13.28 7.26 0.84
N GLN A 37 -12.03 6.86 0.70
CA GLN A 37 -11.15 7.35 -0.35
C GLN A 37 -11.67 7.01 -1.75
N ARG A 38 -12.11 5.78 -1.98
CA ARG A 38 -12.74 5.38 -3.25
C ARG A 38 -13.93 6.28 -3.59
N ARG A 39 -14.77 6.59 -2.59
CA ARG A 39 -15.93 7.46 -2.77
C ARG A 39 -15.54 8.91 -3.03
N TRP A 40 -14.46 9.38 -2.45
CA TRP A 40 -13.97 10.74 -2.64
C TRP A 40 -13.30 10.92 -3.99
N MET A 41 -12.50 9.96 -4.44
CA MET A 41 -11.87 9.97 -5.76
C MET A 41 -12.86 9.77 -6.91
N SER A 42 -14.07 9.29 -6.63
CA SER A 42 -15.19 9.20 -7.58
C SER A 42 -16.10 10.44 -7.60
N SER A 43 -15.67 11.57 -7.06
CA SER A 43 -16.44 12.82 -7.10
C SER A 43 -16.64 13.36 -8.53
N PRO A 44 -17.77 14.06 -8.80
CA PRO A 44 -18.12 14.47 -10.15
C PRO A 44 -17.08 15.43 -10.74
N GLY A 45 -16.32 14.99 -11.72
CA GLY A 45 -15.27 15.76 -12.40
C GLY A 45 -13.99 14.99 -12.72
N GLY A 46 -13.82 13.81 -12.17
CA GLY A 46 -12.67 12.93 -12.45
C GLY A 46 -12.99 11.53 -12.01
N GLU A 47 -13.54 10.72 -12.90
CA GLU A 47 -13.77 9.30 -12.64
C GLU A 47 -12.44 8.55 -12.60
N LEU A 48 -11.76 8.55 -11.46
CA LEU A 48 -10.81 7.49 -11.14
C LEU A 48 -11.63 6.26 -10.75
N ARG A 49 -12.12 5.55 -11.75
CA ARG A 49 -12.70 4.24 -11.54
C ARG A 49 -11.57 3.31 -11.13
N VAL A 50 -11.69 2.68 -9.96
CA VAL A 50 -10.97 1.42 -9.71
C VAL A 50 -11.51 0.45 -10.75
N THR A 51 -10.80 0.28 -11.85
CA THR A 51 -11.29 -0.49 -12.99
C THR A 51 -11.23 -1.98 -12.72
N LYS A 52 -10.29 -2.42 -11.86
CA LYS A 52 -10.11 -3.82 -11.49
C LYS A 52 -9.72 -3.95 -10.02
N ASP A 53 -10.35 -4.89 -9.32
CA ASP A 53 -9.93 -5.29 -7.98
C ASP A 53 -8.64 -6.12 -8.11
N PRO A 54 -7.53 -5.72 -7.45
CA PRO A 54 -6.24 -6.38 -7.62
C PRO A 54 -6.26 -7.87 -7.25
N VAL A 55 -6.94 -8.22 -6.17
CA VAL A 55 -6.98 -9.60 -5.68
C VAL A 55 -7.97 -10.43 -6.48
N ARG A 56 -9.22 -9.96 -6.61
CA ARG A 56 -10.30 -10.71 -7.24
C ARG A 56 -10.17 -10.79 -8.76
N ASP A 57 -9.86 -9.65 -9.41
CA ASP A 57 -9.93 -9.53 -10.86
C ASP A 57 -8.57 -9.76 -11.53
N LEU A 58 -7.46 -9.53 -10.80
CA LEU A 58 -6.10 -9.67 -11.31
C LEU A 58 -5.28 -10.79 -10.65
N GLY A 59 -5.85 -11.44 -9.62
CA GLY A 59 -5.18 -12.56 -8.94
C GLY A 59 -3.91 -12.15 -8.17
N MET A 60 -3.80 -10.89 -7.77
CA MET A 60 -2.66 -10.43 -6.98
C MET A 60 -2.70 -10.99 -5.56
N GLU A 61 -1.53 -11.26 -5.01
CA GLU A 61 -1.39 -11.58 -3.60
C GLU A 61 -1.51 -10.32 -2.77
N TYR A 62 -2.26 -10.40 -1.68
CA TYR A 62 -2.44 -9.31 -0.71
C TYR A 62 -1.69 -9.61 0.58
N HIS A 63 -0.82 -8.71 0.98
CA HIS A 63 -0.04 -8.80 2.21
C HIS A 63 -0.41 -7.65 3.15
N TYR A 64 -0.48 -7.98 4.44
CA TYR A 64 -0.77 -7.02 5.50
C TYR A 64 -0.09 -7.48 6.78
N GLU A 65 1.00 -6.82 7.18
CA GLU A 65 1.76 -7.18 8.36
C GLU A 65 2.36 -5.97 9.07
N GLU A 66 2.76 -6.18 10.31
CA GLU A 66 3.42 -5.15 11.11
C GLU A 66 4.90 -5.06 10.75
N PHE A 67 5.37 -3.85 10.54
CA PHE A 67 6.78 -3.52 10.36
C PHE A 67 7.10 -2.21 11.08
N ASP A 68 8.11 -2.23 11.94
CA ASP A 68 8.62 -1.06 12.70
C ASP A 68 7.51 -0.31 13.47
N GLY A 69 6.58 -1.07 14.09
CA GLY A 69 5.44 -0.55 14.84
C GLY A 69 4.25 -0.07 13.99
N TRP A 70 4.33 -0.22 12.67
CA TRP A 70 3.29 0.22 11.72
C TRP A 70 2.72 -0.97 10.96
N MET A 71 1.40 -0.99 10.77
CA MET A 71 0.78 -1.97 9.88
C MET A 71 0.96 -1.51 8.43
N ARG A 72 1.65 -2.34 7.65
CA ARG A 72 1.95 -2.08 6.23
C ARG A 72 1.16 -3.02 5.34
N GLU A 73 0.79 -2.55 4.17
CA GLU A 73 0.12 -3.38 3.17
C GLU A 73 0.79 -3.22 1.81
N TRP A 74 0.75 -4.30 1.02
CA TRP A 74 1.17 -4.29 -0.38
C TRP A 74 0.47 -5.38 -1.17
N TYR A 75 0.47 -5.22 -2.48
CA TYR A 75 -0.06 -6.17 -3.45
C TYR A 75 1.06 -6.65 -4.35
N VAL A 76 1.08 -7.94 -4.71
CA VAL A 76 2.10 -8.54 -5.56
C VAL A 76 1.46 -9.14 -6.79
N TYR A 77 1.87 -8.69 -7.97
CA TYR A 77 1.49 -9.31 -9.23
C TYR A 77 2.61 -10.23 -9.72
N ILE A 78 2.27 -11.49 -9.94
CA ILE A 78 3.18 -12.53 -10.44
C ILE A 78 2.66 -13.01 -11.80
N PRO A 79 3.33 -12.71 -12.93
CA PRO A 79 2.94 -13.16 -14.25
C PRO A 79 2.83 -14.68 -14.36
N GLN A 80 1.95 -15.18 -15.21
CA GLN A 80 1.80 -16.62 -15.46
C GLN A 80 3.10 -17.28 -15.91
N SER A 81 3.89 -16.59 -16.73
CA SER A 81 5.19 -17.07 -17.19
C SER A 81 6.20 -17.31 -16.05
N VAL A 82 6.09 -16.54 -14.96
CA VAL A 82 6.90 -16.67 -13.75
C VAL A 82 6.37 -17.81 -12.88
N GLN A 83 5.04 -17.88 -12.70
CA GLN A 83 4.40 -18.97 -11.95
C GLN A 83 4.73 -20.36 -12.53
N HIS A 84 4.76 -20.48 -13.86
CA HIS A 84 5.12 -21.72 -14.55
C HIS A 84 6.63 -22.04 -14.51
N ASN A 85 7.48 -21.06 -14.17
CA ASN A 85 8.94 -21.22 -14.11
C ASN A 85 9.53 -20.63 -12.81
N PRO A 86 9.17 -21.17 -11.63
CA PRO A 86 9.49 -20.54 -10.34
C PRO A 86 11.00 -20.52 -10.02
N ASN A 87 11.81 -21.31 -10.74
CA ASN A 87 13.26 -21.33 -10.58
C ASN A 87 13.99 -20.27 -11.41
N LYS A 88 13.31 -19.63 -12.35
CA LYS A 88 13.90 -18.60 -13.19
C LYS A 88 13.82 -17.24 -12.51
N LYS A 89 14.97 -16.66 -12.17
CA LYS A 89 15.04 -15.32 -11.60
C LYS A 89 14.60 -14.26 -12.61
N VAL A 90 13.72 -13.35 -12.18
CA VAL A 90 13.12 -12.29 -12.99
C VAL A 90 13.30 -10.92 -12.34
N PRO A 91 13.19 -9.81 -13.10
CA PRO A 91 13.19 -8.47 -12.51
C PRO A 91 12.01 -8.25 -11.55
N LEU A 92 12.19 -7.31 -10.63
CA LEU A 92 11.14 -6.77 -9.76
C LEU A 92 10.96 -5.28 -10.04
N VAL A 93 9.73 -4.82 -10.09
CA VAL A 93 9.38 -3.40 -10.11
C VAL A 93 8.67 -3.03 -8.80
N LEU A 94 9.21 -2.06 -8.08
CA LEU A 94 8.55 -1.42 -6.96
C LEU A 94 7.70 -0.25 -7.49
N ALA A 95 6.40 -0.46 -7.59
CA ALA A 95 5.46 0.49 -8.17
C ALA A 95 4.79 1.32 -7.06
N MET A 96 5.33 2.49 -6.77
CA MET A 96 4.83 3.39 -5.74
C MET A 96 3.73 4.29 -6.30
N HIS A 97 2.62 4.37 -5.57
CA HIS A 97 1.52 5.27 -5.91
C HIS A 97 1.85 6.73 -5.61
N GLY A 98 1.14 7.64 -6.25
CA GLY A 98 1.23 9.07 -5.98
C GLY A 98 0.48 9.49 -4.70
N TYR A 99 0.59 10.77 -4.37
CA TYR A 99 -0.10 11.41 -3.25
C TYR A 99 -1.62 11.12 -3.28
N THR A 100 -2.22 10.88 -2.14
CA THR A 100 -3.64 10.56 -1.93
C THR A 100 -4.11 9.19 -2.44
N CYS A 101 -3.26 8.41 -3.07
CA CYS A 101 -3.59 7.10 -3.63
C CYS A 101 -3.26 5.95 -2.65
N THR A 102 -3.55 4.71 -3.03
CA THR A 102 -3.18 3.48 -2.32
C THR A 102 -2.54 2.48 -3.28
N GLY A 103 -1.84 1.50 -2.72
CA GLY A 103 -1.32 0.37 -3.52
C GLY A 103 -2.44 -0.34 -4.27
N GLU A 104 -3.60 -0.55 -3.62
CA GLU A 104 -4.78 -1.17 -4.24
C GLU A 104 -5.26 -0.42 -5.50
N ILE A 105 -5.50 0.88 -5.35
CA ILE A 105 -6.00 1.71 -6.45
C ILE A 105 -4.97 1.77 -7.57
N TYR A 106 -3.69 1.93 -7.22
CA TYR A 106 -2.63 2.01 -8.21
C TYR A 106 -2.42 0.67 -8.93
N ALA A 107 -2.45 -0.44 -8.21
CA ALA A 107 -2.38 -1.78 -8.80
C ALA A 107 -3.50 -2.03 -9.82
N GLY A 108 -4.76 -1.66 -9.48
CA GLY A 108 -5.91 -1.86 -10.35
C GLY A 108 -5.98 -0.94 -11.58
N ASN A 109 -5.35 0.24 -11.52
CA ASN A 109 -5.54 1.29 -12.53
C ASN A 109 -4.30 1.59 -13.38
N SER A 110 -3.08 1.26 -12.89
CA SER A 110 -1.83 1.70 -13.56
C SER A 110 -1.50 0.95 -14.84
N GLY A 111 -2.08 -0.25 -15.05
CA GLY A 111 -1.73 -1.11 -16.18
C GLY A 111 -0.37 -1.82 -16.04
N TRP A 112 0.35 -1.66 -14.94
CA TRP A 112 1.62 -2.36 -14.71
C TRP A 112 1.49 -3.88 -14.79
N TYR A 113 0.35 -4.44 -14.39
CA TYR A 113 0.09 -5.87 -14.48
C TYR A 113 0.09 -6.39 -15.93
N ASP A 114 -0.46 -5.62 -16.89
CA ASP A 114 -0.44 -5.99 -18.32
C ASP A 114 0.99 -5.98 -18.88
N VAL A 115 1.79 -4.98 -18.46
CA VAL A 115 3.20 -4.86 -18.87
C VAL A 115 4.03 -5.99 -18.23
N ALA A 116 3.79 -6.30 -16.96
CA ALA A 116 4.45 -7.38 -16.25
C ALA A 116 4.13 -8.75 -16.88
N GLU A 117 2.86 -9.01 -17.20
CA GLU A 117 2.44 -10.23 -17.89
C GLU A 117 3.14 -10.40 -19.23
N LYS A 118 3.23 -9.32 -20.00
CA LYS A 118 3.87 -9.32 -21.33
C LYS A 118 5.38 -9.55 -21.27
N HIS A 119 6.05 -9.01 -20.24
CA HIS A 119 7.52 -8.98 -20.18
C HIS A 119 8.12 -9.92 -19.14
N GLY A 120 7.32 -10.58 -18.31
CA GLY A 120 7.77 -11.61 -17.38
C GLY A 120 8.57 -11.06 -16.19
N PHE A 121 8.09 -10.01 -15.53
CA PHE A 121 8.66 -9.47 -14.29
C PHE A 121 7.61 -9.35 -13.20
N ILE A 122 8.02 -9.40 -11.94
CA ILE A 122 7.14 -9.24 -10.78
C ILE A 122 6.95 -7.75 -10.49
N VAL A 123 5.73 -7.36 -10.06
CA VAL A 123 5.45 -6.00 -9.58
C VAL A 123 4.90 -6.04 -8.18
N VAL A 124 5.45 -5.20 -7.30
CA VAL A 124 4.92 -4.99 -5.95
C VAL A 124 4.40 -3.56 -5.81
N PHE A 125 3.19 -3.43 -5.24
CA PHE A 125 2.47 -2.17 -5.06
C PHE A 125 2.25 -1.92 -3.57
N PRO A 126 3.20 -1.29 -2.87
CA PRO A 126 3.01 -0.93 -1.48
C PRO A 126 2.03 0.22 -1.32
N SER A 127 1.38 0.30 -0.15
CA SER A 127 0.58 1.45 0.25
C SER A 127 1.35 2.32 1.25
N ALA A 128 1.36 3.63 0.99
CA ALA A 128 1.75 4.60 1.99
C ALA A 128 0.73 4.63 3.12
N LEU A 129 1.16 5.03 4.31
CA LEU A 129 0.25 5.21 5.42
C LEU A 129 -0.47 6.56 5.36
N HIS A 130 -1.60 6.59 6.05
CA HIS A 130 -2.35 7.82 6.24
C HIS A 130 -1.50 8.85 6.98
N ALA A 131 -1.37 10.02 6.42
CA ALA A 131 -0.68 11.14 7.02
C ALA A 131 -1.61 12.35 7.11
N LYS A 132 -1.54 13.04 8.24
CA LYS A 132 -2.11 14.37 8.35
C LYS A 132 -1.12 15.34 7.73
N VAL A 133 -1.37 15.75 6.50
CA VAL A 133 -0.52 16.74 5.84
C VAL A 133 -1.13 18.11 6.06
N ASN A 134 -0.47 18.94 6.85
CA ASN A 134 -0.80 20.35 6.94
C ASN A 134 -0.34 21.03 5.63
N MET A 135 -1.29 21.31 4.76
CA MET A 135 -1.09 22.22 3.62
C MET A 135 -1.90 23.48 3.83
N PRO A 136 -1.45 24.42 4.69
CA PRO A 136 -2.24 25.59 5.05
C PRO A 136 -2.45 26.58 3.91
N GLU A 137 -1.60 26.55 2.87
CA GLU A 137 -1.55 27.66 1.92
C GLU A 137 -2.23 27.39 0.56
N GLN A 138 -2.62 26.19 0.26
CA GLN A 138 -3.13 25.87 -1.10
C GLN A 138 -4.63 25.73 -1.23
N GLY A 139 -5.40 25.73 -0.16
CA GLY A 139 -6.88 25.75 -0.17
C GLY A 139 -7.57 24.62 -0.95
N LEU A 140 -6.80 23.62 -1.42
CA LEU A 140 -7.28 22.58 -2.33
C LEU A 140 -7.88 21.37 -1.61
N MET A 141 -7.63 21.23 -0.31
CA MET A 141 -8.10 20.08 0.46
C MET A 141 -8.58 20.51 1.84
N PRO A 142 -9.71 19.99 2.32
CA PRO A 142 -10.16 20.25 3.68
C PRO A 142 -9.18 19.62 4.69
N ASP A 143 -8.96 20.28 5.83
CA ASP A 143 -8.06 19.85 6.93
C ASP A 143 -8.35 18.43 7.47
N TRP A 144 -9.49 17.87 7.12
CA TRP A 144 -9.95 16.56 7.56
C TRP A 144 -9.78 15.45 6.50
N ALA A 145 -9.34 15.78 5.28
CA ALA A 145 -9.18 14.78 4.23
C ALA A 145 -8.06 13.79 4.61
N PRO A 146 -8.36 12.52 4.77
CA PRO A 146 -7.34 11.51 5.01
C PRO A 146 -6.51 11.36 3.75
N LEU A 147 -5.22 11.57 3.85
CA LEU A 147 -4.29 11.51 2.73
C LEU A 147 -3.26 10.42 2.98
N ASN A 148 -3.15 9.47 2.05
CA ASN A 148 -2.02 8.56 2.04
C ASN A 148 -0.84 9.28 1.39
N ALA A 149 0.25 9.37 2.14
CA ALA A 149 1.46 10.01 1.67
C ALA A 149 2.69 9.31 2.20
N TRP A 150 3.68 9.16 1.34
CA TRP A 150 5.01 8.72 1.72
C TRP A 150 5.67 9.76 2.61
N ASN A 151 6.41 9.33 3.64
CA ASN A 151 7.18 10.23 4.49
C ASN A 151 8.46 10.69 3.77
N VAL A 152 8.30 11.55 2.79
CA VAL A 152 9.41 12.05 1.97
C VAL A 152 10.25 13.12 2.67
N PHE A 153 9.74 13.71 3.75
CA PHE A 153 10.43 14.75 4.53
C PHE A 153 11.12 14.19 5.78
N LEU A 154 11.04 12.85 6.00
CA LEU A 154 11.66 12.14 7.13
C LEU A 154 11.22 12.71 8.50
N GLU A 155 9.92 12.99 8.65
CA GLU A 155 9.33 13.42 9.91
C GLU A 155 9.39 12.27 10.93
N ASP A 156 9.86 12.54 12.15
CA ASP A 156 10.16 11.54 13.19
C ASP A 156 8.91 10.82 13.73
N ASP A 157 7.74 11.47 13.67
CA ASP A 157 6.46 10.92 14.13
C ASP A 157 5.73 10.10 13.05
N ARG A 158 6.38 9.84 11.93
CA ARG A 158 5.87 9.09 10.79
C ARG A 158 6.75 7.88 10.48
N PRO A 159 6.23 6.88 9.74
CA PRO A 159 7.00 5.69 9.39
C PRO A 159 8.25 6.04 8.57
N ASP A 160 9.34 5.33 8.84
CA ASP A 160 10.55 5.37 8.02
C ASP A 160 10.33 4.56 6.74
N GLU A 161 10.06 5.26 5.65
CA GLU A 161 9.76 4.61 4.37
C GLU A 161 10.99 3.95 3.74
N LEU A 162 12.20 4.44 4.01
CA LEU A 162 13.42 3.81 3.50
C LEU A 162 13.65 2.45 4.15
N LYS A 163 13.44 2.35 5.46
CA LYS A 163 13.46 1.06 6.16
C LYS A 163 12.38 0.13 5.63
N PHE A 164 11.16 0.64 5.42
CA PHE A 164 10.08 -0.17 4.90
C PHE A 164 10.38 -0.70 3.49
N PHE A 165 10.89 0.14 2.60
CA PHE A 165 11.25 -0.31 1.25
C PHE A 165 12.39 -1.33 1.27
N SER A 166 13.39 -1.15 2.12
CA SER A 166 14.46 -2.14 2.30
C SER A 166 13.90 -3.48 2.78
N PHE A 167 13.07 -3.47 3.81
CA PHE A 167 12.39 -4.66 4.31
C PHE A 167 11.55 -5.33 3.22
N LEU A 168 10.76 -4.55 2.48
CA LEU A 168 9.90 -5.08 1.43
C LEU A 168 10.71 -5.73 0.30
N LEU A 169 11.80 -5.08 -0.12
CA LEU A 169 12.68 -5.63 -1.16
C LEU A 169 13.37 -6.91 -0.70
N ASP A 170 13.90 -6.94 0.53
CA ASP A 170 14.50 -8.14 1.10
C ASP A 170 13.49 -9.30 1.14
N LYS A 171 12.26 -9.02 1.57
CA LYS A 171 11.17 -9.99 1.59
C LYS A 171 10.83 -10.50 0.17
N MET A 172 10.71 -9.60 -0.80
CA MET A 172 10.44 -9.98 -2.19
C MET A 172 11.56 -10.86 -2.79
N ILE A 173 12.82 -10.55 -2.48
CA ILE A 173 13.97 -11.33 -2.95
C ILE A 173 14.03 -12.72 -2.28
N ALA A 174 13.63 -12.81 -1.01
CA ALA A 174 13.64 -14.06 -0.25
C ALA A 174 12.48 -15.00 -0.62
N GLU A 175 11.29 -14.47 -0.86
CA GLU A 175 10.05 -15.25 -1.03
C GLU A 175 9.69 -15.54 -2.50
N TYR A 176 10.20 -14.74 -3.43
CA TYR A 176 9.88 -14.83 -4.86
C TYR A 176 11.15 -15.04 -5.72
N PRO A 177 11.02 -15.52 -6.97
CA PRO A 177 12.14 -15.72 -7.87
C PRO A 177 12.66 -14.38 -8.44
N VAL A 178 12.98 -13.44 -7.57
CA VAL A 178 13.49 -12.12 -7.92
C VAL A 178 15.00 -12.16 -8.13
N ASP A 179 15.48 -11.52 -9.20
CA ASP A 179 16.88 -11.23 -9.40
C ASP A 179 17.25 -9.93 -8.66
N ALA A 180 18.01 -10.05 -7.57
CA ALA A 180 18.40 -8.93 -6.72
C ALA A 180 19.21 -7.84 -7.44
N HIS A 181 19.76 -8.12 -8.64
CA HIS A 181 20.47 -7.14 -9.46
C HIS A 181 19.56 -6.41 -10.47
N ARG A 182 18.27 -6.74 -10.48
CA ARG A 182 17.28 -6.16 -11.41
C ARG A 182 16.01 -5.70 -10.66
N VAL A 183 16.20 -4.76 -9.75
CA VAL A 183 15.14 -4.08 -9.02
C VAL A 183 15.05 -2.63 -9.47
#